data_0174fc56cb2d40a4434ab3591504d8aa
#
_entry.id   0174fc56cb2d40a4434ab3591504d8aa
#
_cell.length_a   1.000
_cell.length_b   1.000
_cell.length_c   1.000
_cell.angle_alpha   90.00
_cell.angle_beta   90.00
_cell.angle_gamma   90.00
#
_symmetry.space_group_name_H-M   'P 1'
#
loop_
_entity.id
_entity.type
_entity.pdbx_description
1 polymer ?
#
loop_
_entity_poly.entity_id
_entity_poly.type
_entity_poly.pdbx_seq_one_letter_code
_entity_poly.pdbx_strand_id
1 'polypeptide(L)'
;GGTVSHFRTTLRGSYYIPLIDDYVLGLIGEGGHIVGLGEDVGIAERFFVGGNNFRGFARNGIGPRDRDSDDALGGNTYYVGTAEVGFPLGLPGDLGIKGFVFTDVGSLYGIDESGPEIIDSTSLRASVGTGISWATAFGLIRVDVAQAILKDDADDTEIFRFSFGTRF
;
A
#
# COMPACT_ATOMS: atom_id res chain seq x y z
N GLY A 1 20.66 -2.40 28.88
CA GLY A 1 21.02 -2.43 27.49
C GLY A 1 20.00 -3.24 26.74
N GLY A 2 19.29 -2.64 25.77
CA GLY A 2 18.37 -3.40 24.92
C GLY A 2 19.16 -4.32 23.99
N THR A 3 18.74 -5.54 23.86
CA THR A 3 19.24 -6.48 22.84
C THR A 3 18.55 -6.12 21.53
N VAL A 4 19.30 -5.79 20.49
CA VAL A 4 18.76 -5.62 19.13
C VAL A 4 18.48 -7.03 18.60
N SER A 5 17.21 -7.36 18.42
CA SER A 5 16.78 -8.70 17.98
C SER A 5 16.50 -8.79 16.47
N HIS A 6 16.49 -7.66 15.74
CA HIS A 6 16.24 -7.64 14.30
C HIS A 6 16.94 -6.47 13.59
N PHE A 7 17.12 -6.62 12.28
CA PHE A 7 17.56 -5.56 11.38
C PHE A 7 16.46 -5.28 10.34
N ARG A 8 16.00 -4.03 10.25
CA ARG A 8 14.91 -3.61 9.37
C ARG A 8 15.42 -2.57 8.38
N THR A 9 15.22 -2.82 7.09
CA THR A 9 15.57 -1.92 6.00
C THR A 9 14.29 -1.53 5.25
N THR A 10 14.10 -0.25 4.96
CA THR A 10 13.06 0.26 4.09
C THR A 10 13.64 1.23 3.08
N LEU A 11 13.15 1.16 1.85
CA LEU A 11 13.52 2.07 0.77
C LEU A 11 12.24 2.60 0.12
N ARG A 12 12.20 3.91 -0.11
CA ARG A 12 11.10 4.56 -0.85
C ARG A 12 11.68 5.57 -1.83
N GLY A 13 11.13 5.58 -3.04
CA GLY A 13 11.45 6.55 -4.08
C GLY A 13 10.20 7.01 -4.80
N SER A 14 10.21 8.25 -5.28
CA SER A 14 9.15 8.80 -6.11
C SER A 14 9.74 9.64 -7.24
N TYR A 15 9.09 9.59 -8.40
CA TYR A 15 9.45 10.36 -9.56
C TYR A 15 8.19 10.91 -10.23
N TYR A 16 8.16 12.21 -10.49
CA TYR A 16 7.02 12.90 -11.08
C TYR A 16 7.39 13.46 -12.45
N ILE A 17 6.58 13.14 -13.44
CA ILE A 17 6.77 13.54 -14.84
C ILE A 17 5.61 14.44 -15.21
N PRO A 18 5.84 15.76 -15.42
CA PRO A 18 4.83 16.62 -16.01
C PRO A 18 4.57 16.15 -17.46
N LEU A 19 3.30 15.91 -17.77
CA LEU A 19 2.86 15.57 -19.11
C LEU A 19 2.44 16.85 -19.86
N ILE A 20 1.20 16.91 -20.33
CA ILE A 20 0.62 18.07 -20.99
C ILE A 20 -0.55 18.62 -20.18
N ASP A 21 -0.80 19.92 -20.27
CA ASP A 21 -2.01 20.57 -19.74
C ASP A 21 -2.33 20.23 -18.26
N ASP A 22 -1.35 20.37 -17.37
CA ASP A 22 -1.47 20.08 -15.93
C ASP A 22 -1.69 18.58 -15.56
N TYR A 23 -1.47 17.67 -16.51
CA TYR A 23 -1.39 16.25 -16.23
C TYR A 23 -0.02 15.89 -15.68
N VAL A 24 0.02 15.14 -14.59
CA VAL A 24 1.26 14.70 -13.95
C VAL A 24 1.20 13.19 -13.73
N LEU A 25 2.20 12.49 -14.26
CA LEU A 25 2.44 11.08 -13.96
C LEU A 25 3.36 10.98 -12.74
N GLY A 26 2.88 10.36 -11.68
CA GLY A 26 3.65 9.98 -10.50
C GLY A 26 4.00 8.49 -10.55
N LEU A 27 5.27 8.18 -10.35
CA LEU A 27 5.77 6.83 -10.16
C LEU A 27 6.35 6.74 -8.76
N ILE A 28 5.82 5.86 -7.93
CA ILE A 28 6.21 5.70 -6.55
C ILE A 28 6.55 4.24 -6.33
N GLY A 29 7.66 3.97 -5.68
CA GLY A 29 8.06 2.63 -5.30
C GLY A 29 8.51 2.62 -3.84
N GLU A 30 8.10 1.60 -3.12
CA GLU A 30 8.59 1.34 -1.77
C GLU A 30 8.80 -0.15 -1.55
N GLY A 31 9.69 -0.48 -0.65
CA GLY A 31 9.92 -1.85 -0.26
C GLY A 31 10.69 -1.93 1.05
N GLY A 32 10.60 -3.06 1.69
CA GLY A 32 11.26 -3.30 2.95
C GLY A 32 11.55 -4.76 3.19
N HIS A 33 12.56 -4.99 3.99
CA HIS A 33 12.96 -6.30 4.45
C HIS A 33 13.39 -6.23 5.92
N ILE A 34 12.96 -7.21 6.70
CA ILE A 34 13.34 -7.38 8.10
C ILE A 34 13.88 -8.78 8.32
N VAL A 35 14.96 -8.89 9.07
CA VAL A 35 15.59 -10.16 9.42
C VAL A 35 15.89 -10.19 10.92
N GLY A 36 15.57 -11.31 11.54
CA GLY A 36 15.91 -11.58 12.95
C GLY A 36 17.41 -11.82 13.15
N LEU A 37 17.94 -11.35 14.25
CA LEU A 37 19.34 -11.52 14.65
C LEU A 37 19.45 -12.54 15.80
N GLY A 38 19.23 -13.83 15.45
CA GLY A 38 19.26 -14.93 16.42
C GLY A 38 17.91 -15.27 17.06
N GLU A 39 16.87 -14.53 16.76
CA GLU A 39 15.48 -14.76 17.16
C GLU A 39 14.55 -14.49 15.97
N ASP A 40 13.39 -15.14 15.95
CA ASP A 40 12.37 -14.92 14.93
C ASP A 40 11.78 -13.51 15.04
N VAL A 41 11.39 -12.94 13.90
CA VAL A 41 10.77 -11.62 13.85
C VAL A 41 9.35 -11.70 14.40
N GLY A 42 9.10 -11.00 15.50
CA GLY A 42 7.78 -10.92 16.11
C GLY A 42 6.77 -10.19 15.21
N ILE A 43 5.48 -10.51 15.37
CA ILE A 43 4.40 -9.91 14.56
C ILE A 43 4.37 -8.38 14.65
N ALA A 44 4.74 -7.80 15.79
CA ALA A 44 4.76 -6.35 15.99
C ALA A 44 5.84 -5.62 15.17
N GLU A 45 6.89 -6.33 14.76
CA GLU A 45 8.00 -5.79 13.97
C GLU A 45 7.81 -5.97 12.46
N ARG A 46 6.92 -6.88 12.06
CA ARG A 46 6.64 -7.20 10.64
C ARG A 46 5.99 -6.05 9.89
N PHE A 47 6.08 -6.12 8.57
CA PHE A 47 5.37 -5.18 7.70
C PHE A 47 3.92 -5.60 7.50
N PHE A 48 3.06 -4.61 7.30
CA PHE A 48 1.66 -4.80 6.93
C PHE A 48 1.34 -3.94 5.72
N VAL A 49 0.64 -4.50 4.74
CA VAL A 49 0.33 -3.85 3.47
C VAL A 49 -1.16 -3.96 3.18
N GLY A 50 -1.70 -2.90 2.61
CA GLY A 50 -3.12 -2.72 2.31
C GLY A 50 -3.65 -1.39 2.82
N GLY A 51 -4.80 -0.98 2.35
CA GLY A 51 -5.35 0.31 2.70
C GLY A 51 -4.67 1.47 1.96
N ASN A 52 -4.08 2.42 2.68
CA ASN A 52 -3.51 3.61 2.09
C ASN A 52 -2.25 3.35 1.25
N ASN A 53 -1.48 2.33 1.58
CA ASN A 53 -0.26 1.99 0.84
C ASN A 53 -0.47 0.96 -0.27
N PHE A 54 -1.67 0.39 -0.39
CA PHE A 54 -2.06 -0.48 -1.49
C PHE A 54 -3.58 -0.44 -1.64
N ARG A 55 -4.08 0.45 -2.48
CA ARG A 55 -5.51 0.69 -2.68
C ARG A 55 -6.18 -0.49 -3.39
N GLY A 56 -7.47 -0.72 -3.16
CA GLY A 56 -8.19 -1.91 -3.63
C GLY A 56 -8.12 -3.10 -2.68
N PHE A 57 -7.25 -3.02 -1.67
CA PHE A 57 -7.16 -3.99 -0.57
C PHE A 57 -7.47 -3.32 0.77
N ALA A 58 -8.12 -4.04 1.65
CA ALA A 58 -8.43 -3.57 3.00
C ALA A 58 -7.13 -3.31 3.80
N ARG A 59 -7.24 -2.62 4.91
CA ARG A 59 -6.09 -2.44 5.81
C ARG A 59 -5.54 -3.80 6.23
N ASN A 60 -4.23 -4.01 6.06
CA ASN A 60 -3.56 -5.29 6.29
C ASN A 60 -4.16 -6.44 5.44
N GLY A 61 -4.73 -6.11 4.30
CA GLY A 61 -5.52 -7.01 3.47
C GLY A 61 -4.72 -7.99 2.64
N ILE A 62 -3.41 -7.81 2.50
CA ILE A 62 -2.54 -8.74 1.75
C ILE A 62 -1.44 -9.30 2.63
N GLY A 63 -0.93 -10.46 2.25
CA GLY A 63 0.22 -11.11 2.88
C GLY A 63 -0.13 -12.32 3.73
N PRO A 64 0.83 -12.77 4.54
CA PRO A 64 0.66 -13.94 5.39
C PRO A 64 -0.54 -13.84 6.34
N ARG A 65 -1.30 -14.92 6.43
CA ARG A 65 -2.51 -15.04 7.26
C ARG A 65 -2.56 -16.35 8.01
N ASP A 66 -3.23 -16.31 9.16
CA ASP A 66 -3.70 -17.51 9.83
C ASP A 66 -4.98 -18.01 9.15
N ARG A 67 -4.99 -19.29 8.77
CA ARG A 67 -6.10 -19.91 8.03
C ARG A 67 -7.36 -20.07 8.87
N ASP A 68 -7.22 -20.29 10.16
CA ASP A 68 -8.33 -20.59 11.05
C ASP A 68 -9.00 -19.35 11.60
N SER A 69 -8.21 -18.33 11.95
CA SER A 69 -8.71 -17.04 12.48
C SER A 69 -8.87 -15.96 11.41
N ASP A 70 -8.27 -16.15 10.23
CA ASP A 70 -8.17 -15.15 9.16
C ASP A 70 -7.42 -13.86 9.56
N ASP A 71 -6.62 -13.93 10.62
CA ASP A 71 -5.83 -12.82 11.10
C ASP A 71 -4.61 -12.56 10.21
N ALA A 72 -4.36 -11.28 9.90
CA ALA A 72 -3.16 -10.87 9.20
C ALA A 72 -1.93 -11.01 10.10
N LEU A 73 -0.94 -11.79 9.66
CA LEU A 73 0.29 -12.07 10.41
C LEU A 73 1.44 -11.11 10.07
N GLY A 74 1.25 -10.24 9.05
CA GLY A 74 2.33 -9.43 8.50
C GLY A 74 3.36 -10.25 7.75
N GLY A 75 4.37 -9.59 7.20
CA GLY A 75 5.44 -10.25 6.46
C GLY A 75 6.79 -9.60 6.67
N ASN A 76 7.85 -10.36 6.43
CA ASN A 76 9.23 -9.89 6.59
C ASN A 76 9.72 -9.14 5.35
N THR A 77 9.07 -9.32 4.20
CA THR A 77 9.45 -8.68 2.93
C THR A 77 8.23 -8.14 2.21
N TYR A 78 8.31 -6.89 1.77
CA TYR A 78 7.27 -6.30 0.93
C TYR A 78 7.87 -5.40 -0.14
N TYR A 79 7.12 -5.21 -1.20
CA TYR A 79 7.30 -4.15 -2.18
C TYR A 79 5.96 -3.69 -2.70
N VAL A 80 5.85 -2.39 -2.97
CA VAL A 80 4.67 -1.75 -3.60
C VAL A 80 5.15 -0.74 -4.62
N GLY A 81 4.62 -0.83 -5.82
CA GLY A 81 4.82 0.16 -6.87
C GLY A 81 3.48 0.79 -7.25
N THR A 82 3.47 2.09 -7.41
CA THR A 82 2.31 2.88 -7.82
C THR A 82 2.64 3.68 -9.07
N ALA A 83 1.76 3.61 -10.07
CA ALA A 83 1.71 4.58 -11.16
C ALA A 83 0.38 5.33 -11.08
N GLU A 84 0.44 6.66 -11.03
CA GLU A 84 -0.73 7.51 -10.86
C GLU A 84 -0.66 8.70 -11.80
N VAL A 85 -1.75 8.97 -12.52
CA VAL A 85 -1.89 10.19 -13.33
C VAL A 85 -2.92 11.10 -12.66
N GLY A 86 -2.44 12.27 -12.24
CA GLY A 86 -3.29 13.37 -11.77
C GLY A 86 -3.65 14.30 -12.91
N PHE A 87 -4.88 14.79 -12.92
CA PHE A 87 -5.41 15.66 -13.97
C PHE A 87 -6.42 16.68 -13.44
N PRO A 88 -6.55 17.85 -14.11
CA PRO A 88 -7.55 18.84 -13.76
C PRO A 88 -8.95 18.36 -14.17
N LEU A 89 -9.96 18.68 -13.35
CA LEU A 89 -11.36 18.33 -13.63
C LEU A 89 -12.15 19.43 -14.37
N GLY A 90 -11.46 20.47 -14.87
CA GLY A 90 -12.10 21.60 -15.50
C GLY A 90 -12.81 22.55 -14.51
N LEU A 91 -12.54 22.40 -13.22
CA LEU A 91 -13.04 23.26 -12.16
C LEU A 91 -12.08 24.44 -11.94
N PRO A 92 -12.53 25.59 -11.36
CA PRO A 92 -11.66 26.69 -11.01
C PRO A 92 -10.48 26.20 -10.14
N GLY A 93 -9.25 26.60 -10.49
CA GLY A 93 -8.03 26.10 -9.85
C GLY A 93 -7.89 26.47 -8.36
N ASP A 94 -8.56 27.55 -7.93
CA ASP A 94 -8.64 27.98 -6.54
C ASP A 94 -9.44 27.02 -5.64
N LEU A 95 -10.25 26.15 -6.21
CA LEU A 95 -10.94 25.10 -5.45
C LEU A 95 -10.01 23.97 -5.00
N GLY A 96 -8.83 23.83 -5.63
CA GLY A 96 -7.85 22.80 -5.26
C GLY A 96 -8.32 21.35 -5.44
N ILE A 97 -9.25 21.11 -6.39
CA ILE A 97 -9.82 19.79 -6.67
C ILE A 97 -9.16 19.21 -7.93
N LYS A 98 -8.66 17.97 -7.83
CA LYS A 98 -8.05 17.22 -8.93
C LYS A 98 -8.60 15.81 -9.00
N GLY A 99 -8.68 15.27 -10.21
CA GLY A 99 -8.92 13.85 -10.46
C GLY A 99 -7.61 13.08 -10.61
N PHE A 100 -7.67 11.78 -10.41
CA PHE A 100 -6.55 10.89 -10.69
C PHE A 100 -7.02 9.49 -11.03
N VAL A 101 -6.19 8.79 -11.79
CA VAL A 101 -6.30 7.35 -12.06
C VAL A 101 -5.00 6.70 -11.66
N PHE A 102 -5.05 5.46 -11.18
CA PHE A 102 -3.87 4.79 -10.66
C PHE A 102 -3.91 3.28 -10.83
N THR A 103 -2.74 2.69 -10.75
CA THR A 103 -2.54 1.26 -10.53
C THR A 103 -1.51 1.07 -9.42
N ASP A 104 -1.80 0.15 -8.51
CA ASP A 104 -0.87 -0.30 -7.48
C ASP A 104 -0.53 -1.77 -7.74
N VAL A 105 0.74 -2.12 -7.62
CA VAL A 105 1.24 -3.49 -7.76
C VAL A 105 2.22 -3.81 -6.64
N GLY A 106 2.23 -5.04 -6.16
CA GLY A 106 3.16 -5.41 -5.09
C GLY A 106 2.87 -6.76 -4.47
N SER A 107 3.58 -7.04 -3.39
CA SER A 107 3.40 -8.24 -2.57
C SER A 107 3.90 -8.02 -1.14
N LEU A 108 3.43 -8.83 -0.23
CA LEU A 108 3.91 -8.96 1.14
C LEU A 108 4.00 -10.44 1.47
N TYR A 109 5.14 -10.91 1.94
CA TYR A 109 5.38 -12.32 2.17
C TYR A 109 6.54 -12.55 3.15
N GLY A 110 6.72 -13.83 3.49
CA GLY A 110 7.83 -14.32 4.29
C GLY A 110 7.60 -14.08 5.78
N ILE A 111 7.41 -15.16 6.50
CA ILE A 111 7.45 -15.19 7.96
C ILE A 111 8.32 -16.35 8.40
N ASP A 112 8.87 -16.25 9.61
CA ASP A 112 9.77 -17.28 10.15
C ASP A 112 9.01 -18.52 10.62
N GLU A 113 7.72 -18.33 10.95
CA GLU A 113 6.82 -19.41 11.35
C GLU A 113 6.33 -20.21 10.13
N SER A 114 6.09 -21.49 10.32
CA SER A 114 5.55 -22.38 9.30
C SER A 114 4.60 -23.39 9.91
N GLY A 115 3.51 -23.73 9.20
CA GLY A 115 2.51 -24.67 9.65
C GLY A 115 1.36 -24.79 8.66
N PRO A 116 0.51 -25.81 8.76
CA PRO A 116 -0.62 -26.00 7.87
C PRO A 116 -1.69 -24.90 8.02
N GLU A 117 -1.69 -24.21 9.17
CA GLU A 117 -2.57 -23.09 9.46
C GLU A 117 -2.08 -21.77 8.86
N ILE A 118 -0.86 -21.70 8.36
CA ILE A 118 -0.27 -20.47 7.83
C ILE A 118 -0.38 -20.43 6.31
N ILE A 119 -0.95 -19.35 5.80
CA ILE A 119 -0.95 -19.01 4.38
C ILE A 119 0.16 -17.96 4.17
N ASP A 120 1.16 -18.30 3.36
CA ASP A 120 2.22 -17.38 2.96
C ASP A 120 2.50 -17.57 1.47
N SER A 121 2.37 -16.51 0.70
CA SER A 121 2.46 -16.53 -0.76
C SER A 121 3.21 -15.33 -1.28
N THR A 122 4.14 -15.57 -2.21
CA THR A 122 4.88 -14.54 -2.94
C THR A 122 4.11 -14.00 -4.15
N SER A 123 2.84 -14.32 -4.30
CA SER A 123 2.01 -13.92 -5.44
C SER A 123 1.98 -12.42 -5.61
N LEU A 124 1.99 -11.98 -6.87
CA LEU A 124 1.80 -10.59 -7.22
C LEU A 124 0.34 -10.19 -7.03
N ARG A 125 0.12 -9.08 -6.34
CA ARG A 125 -1.18 -8.42 -6.24
C ARG A 125 -1.18 -7.18 -7.10
N ALA A 126 -2.33 -6.82 -7.66
CA ALA A 126 -2.49 -5.59 -8.41
C ALA A 126 -3.91 -5.04 -8.26
N SER A 127 -4.01 -3.73 -8.30
CA SER A 127 -5.28 -3.01 -8.34
C SER A 127 -5.25 -1.87 -9.33
N VAL A 128 -6.42 -1.45 -9.77
CA VAL A 128 -6.63 -0.25 -10.56
C VAL A 128 -7.74 0.57 -9.93
N GLY A 129 -7.65 1.88 -10.06
CA GLY A 129 -8.66 2.75 -9.48
C GLY A 129 -8.61 4.17 -9.99
N THR A 130 -9.54 4.94 -9.48
CA THR A 130 -9.68 6.38 -9.74
C THR A 130 -10.13 7.07 -8.47
N GLY A 131 -9.99 8.38 -8.44
CA GLY A 131 -10.46 9.16 -7.31
C GLY A 131 -10.35 10.65 -7.51
N ILE A 132 -10.65 11.35 -6.44
CA ILE A 132 -10.64 12.80 -6.36
C ILE A 132 -9.83 13.20 -5.13
N SER A 133 -8.99 14.21 -5.30
CA SER A 133 -8.31 14.88 -4.20
C SER A 133 -8.77 16.32 -4.09
N TRP A 134 -8.96 16.78 -2.87
CA TRP A 134 -9.34 18.16 -2.56
C TRP A 134 -8.36 18.74 -1.55
N ALA A 135 -7.61 19.75 -1.98
CA ALA A 135 -6.72 20.51 -1.09
C ALA A 135 -7.52 21.57 -0.34
N THR A 136 -7.72 21.35 0.95
CA THR A 136 -8.41 22.31 1.84
C THR A 136 -7.41 23.08 2.69
N ALA A 137 -7.89 24.13 3.38
CA ALA A 137 -7.07 24.88 4.34
C ALA A 137 -6.58 24.00 5.52
N PHE A 138 -7.27 22.91 5.80
CA PHE A 138 -6.99 21.99 6.91
C PHE A 138 -6.15 20.76 6.49
N GLY A 139 -6.00 20.53 5.19
CA GLY A 139 -5.26 19.38 4.67
C GLY A 139 -5.85 18.83 3.38
N LEU A 140 -5.28 17.72 2.91
CA LEU A 140 -5.70 17.02 1.72
C LEU A 140 -6.76 15.98 2.07
N ILE A 141 -7.94 16.10 1.45
CA ILE A 141 -8.99 15.08 1.47
C ILE A 141 -8.87 14.28 0.18
N ARG A 142 -8.96 12.96 0.28
CA ARG A 142 -8.90 12.08 -0.87
C ARG A 142 -9.95 10.99 -0.77
N VAL A 143 -10.63 10.73 -1.87
CA VAL A 143 -11.61 9.67 -2.02
C VAL A 143 -11.23 8.82 -3.22
N ASP A 144 -11.03 7.54 -2.99
CA ASP A 144 -10.62 6.57 -3.99
C ASP A 144 -11.67 5.46 -4.16
N VAL A 145 -11.82 5.00 -5.40
CA VAL A 145 -12.52 3.76 -5.74
C VAL A 145 -11.54 2.89 -6.50
N ALA A 146 -11.29 1.69 -6.00
CA ALA A 146 -10.31 0.77 -6.56
C ALA A 146 -10.83 -0.66 -6.62
N GLN A 147 -10.38 -1.40 -7.61
CA GLN A 147 -10.67 -2.81 -7.80
C GLN A 147 -9.38 -3.62 -7.80
N ALA A 148 -9.29 -4.62 -6.94
CA ALA A 148 -8.26 -5.64 -7.02
C ALA A 148 -8.43 -6.46 -8.30
N ILE A 149 -7.40 -6.51 -9.14
CA ILE A 149 -7.39 -7.26 -10.41
C ILE A 149 -6.51 -8.51 -10.34
N LEU A 150 -5.51 -8.52 -9.48
CA LEU A 150 -4.73 -9.70 -9.10
C LEU A 150 -4.72 -9.81 -7.58
N LYS A 151 -5.14 -10.94 -7.04
CA LYS A 151 -5.21 -11.20 -5.61
C LYS A 151 -5.14 -12.70 -5.32
N ASP A 152 -4.77 -13.04 -4.11
CA ASP A 152 -4.95 -14.40 -3.58
C ASP A 152 -6.34 -14.55 -2.95
N ASP A 153 -6.79 -15.80 -2.79
CA ASP A 153 -8.12 -16.09 -2.22
C ASP A 153 -8.24 -15.64 -0.76
N ALA A 154 -7.11 -15.59 -0.04
CA ALA A 154 -7.04 -15.14 1.35
C ALA A 154 -6.89 -13.62 1.50
N ASP A 155 -6.77 -12.86 0.40
CA ASP A 155 -6.61 -11.42 0.47
C ASP A 155 -7.96 -10.72 0.71
N ASP A 156 -7.97 -9.75 1.63
CA ASP A 156 -9.11 -8.88 1.87
C ASP A 156 -9.09 -7.67 0.94
N THR A 157 -10.21 -7.43 0.25
CA THR A 157 -10.36 -6.31 -0.68
C THR A 157 -11.27 -5.23 -0.15
N GLU A 158 -11.01 -3.99 -0.55
CA GLU A 158 -11.83 -2.82 -0.23
C GLU A 158 -11.95 -1.93 -1.46
N ILE A 159 -13.18 -1.67 -1.88
CA ILE A 159 -13.44 -0.90 -3.10
C ILE A 159 -13.36 0.60 -2.84
N PHE A 160 -13.90 1.08 -1.74
CA PHE A 160 -14.00 2.50 -1.41
C PHE A 160 -13.04 2.87 -0.28
N ARG A 161 -12.32 3.99 -0.46
CA ARG A 161 -11.43 4.52 0.56
C ARG A 161 -11.54 6.03 0.68
N PHE A 162 -11.60 6.47 1.92
CA PHE A 162 -11.51 7.86 2.30
C PHE A 162 -10.21 8.06 3.10
N SER A 163 -9.43 9.07 2.75
CA SER A 163 -8.22 9.44 3.50
C SER A 163 -8.15 10.95 3.71
N PHE A 164 -7.62 11.30 4.86
CA PHE A 164 -7.37 12.69 5.25
C PHE A 164 -5.93 12.81 5.74
N GLY A 165 -5.19 13.78 5.24
CA GLY A 165 -3.79 13.97 5.61
C GLY A 165 -3.36 15.44 5.55
N THR A 166 -2.37 15.77 6.37
CA THR A 166 -1.66 17.03 6.28
C THR A 166 -0.54 16.88 5.25
N ARG A 167 -0.73 17.42 4.06
CA ARG A 167 0.20 17.49 2.91
C ARG A 167 1.26 16.38 2.85
N PHE A 168 1.21 15.63 1.81
CA PHE A 168 2.30 14.75 1.37
C PHE A 168 3.17 15.46 0.34
#